data_6da50021d691451ee7a3c63a41e281be
#
_entry.id   6da50021d691451ee7a3c63a41e281be
#
_cell.length_a   1.000
_cell.length_b   1.000
_cell.length_c   1.000
_cell.angle_alpha   90.00
_cell.angle_beta   90.00
_cell.angle_gamma   90.00
#
_symmetry.space_group_name_H-M   'P 1'
#
loop_
_entity.id
_entity.type
_entity.pdbx_description
1 polymer ?
#
loop_
_entity_poly.entity_id
_entity_poly.type
_entity_poly.pdbx_seq_one_letter_code
_entity_poly.pdbx_strand_id
1 'polypeptide(L)'
;MKKIILISAIFFVAATLMSISATENILNNTIPGNEKYVVPDDVQAIIDNKCFDCHNSQSKNMKGKMKLKFDKMQDLKVHKLIGKLDNIAESVTEGDMPPKKTIKKYPDMKLTPQEVKTLSDWANGIIKDIAGE
;
A
#
# COMPACT_ATOMS: atom_id res chain seq x y z
N MET A 1 20.17 -65.82 31.27
CA MET A 1 19.55 -64.56 31.67
C MET A 1 20.36 -63.36 31.17
N LYS A 2 20.48 -63.14 29.90
CA LYS A 2 21.22 -62.00 29.28
C LYS A 2 20.74 -61.81 27.85
N LYS A 3 19.49 -61.41 27.63
CA LYS A 3 18.98 -61.09 26.25
C LYS A 3 17.82 -60.11 26.20
N ILE A 4 17.61 -59.19 27.14
CA ILE A 4 16.44 -58.28 27.15
C ILE A 4 16.85 -56.78 27.24
N ILE A 5 18.06 -56.37 26.95
CA ILE A 5 18.46 -54.92 27.12
C ILE A 5 18.79 -54.21 25.80
N LEU A 6 18.46 -54.75 24.65
CA LEU A 6 18.89 -54.16 23.36
C LEU A 6 17.76 -53.66 22.44
N ILE A 7 16.52 -53.48 22.91
CA ILE A 7 15.40 -53.03 22.06
C ILE A 7 14.83 -51.65 22.49
N SER A 8 15.37 -51.02 23.52
CA SER A 8 14.82 -49.75 24.00
C SER A 8 15.51 -48.47 23.50
N ALA A 9 16.48 -48.52 22.62
CA ALA A 9 17.28 -47.38 22.22
C ALA A 9 16.98 -46.85 20.80
N ILE A 10 16.02 -47.40 20.06
CA ILE A 10 15.77 -47.00 18.64
C ILE A 10 14.50 -46.18 18.48
N PHE A 11 13.71 -45.95 19.53
CA PHE A 11 12.43 -45.21 19.39
C PHE A 11 12.49 -43.71 19.75
N PHE A 12 13.65 -43.11 20.04
CA PHE A 12 13.75 -41.73 20.51
C PHE A 12 14.35 -40.71 19.52
N VAL A 13 14.61 -41.09 18.25
CA VAL A 13 15.23 -40.19 17.26
C VAL A 13 14.26 -39.70 16.17
N ALA A 14 13.01 -40.13 16.17
CA ALA A 14 12.07 -39.81 15.10
C ALA A 14 11.08 -38.64 15.41
N ALA A 15 11.25 -37.91 16.48
CA ALA A 15 10.26 -36.89 16.91
C ALA A 15 10.72 -35.42 16.90
N THR A 16 11.84 -35.07 16.26
CA THR A 16 12.33 -33.68 16.25
C THR A 16 12.53 -33.03 14.87
N LEU A 17 11.83 -33.47 13.84
CA LEU A 17 11.89 -32.89 12.49
C LEU A 17 10.53 -32.45 11.94
N MET A 18 9.68 -31.85 12.77
CA MET A 18 8.45 -31.21 12.28
C MET A 18 8.22 -29.89 13.02
N SER A 19 8.94 -28.84 12.69
CA SER A 19 8.53 -27.48 13.01
C SER A 19 9.44 -26.45 12.34
N ILE A 20 9.53 -26.42 11.02
CA ILE A 20 9.98 -25.21 10.29
C ILE A 20 9.25 -25.24 8.93
N SER A 21 8.05 -24.74 8.89
CA SER A 21 7.38 -24.42 7.61
C SER A 21 6.25 -23.44 7.86
N ALA A 22 6.56 -22.23 8.26
CA ALA A 22 5.56 -21.15 8.29
C ALA A 22 6.23 -19.76 8.32
N THR A 23 7.13 -19.45 7.38
CA THR A 23 7.57 -18.07 7.17
C THR A 23 8.16 -17.85 5.78
N GLU A 24 7.49 -18.30 4.73
CA GLU A 24 7.90 -17.97 3.36
C GLU A 24 6.69 -17.56 2.49
N ASN A 25 5.87 -16.62 2.94
CA ASN A 25 4.81 -16.06 2.11
C ASN A 25 4.76 -14.52 2.11
N ILE A 26 5.86 -13.84 2.41
CA ILE A 26 5.88 -12.37 2.44
C ILE A 26 6.64 -11.77 1.24
N LEU A 27 7.30 -12.56 0.41
CA LEU A 27 8.20 -12.06 -0.64
C LEU A 27 7.77 -12.31 -2.09
N ASN A 28 6.53 -12.73 -2.32
CA ASN A 28 6.02 -12.89 -3.68
C ASN A 28 4.87 -11.95 -4.01
N ASN A 29 4.95 -10.70 -3.57
CA ASN A 29 4.19 -9.64 -4.22
C ASN A 29 4.96 -9.22 -5.49
N THR A 30 5.05 -10.15 -6.44
CA THR A 30 5.54 -9.85 -7.79
C THR A 30 4.56 -8.85 -8.37
N ILE A 31 4.96 -7.59 -8.45
CA ILE A 31 4.23 -6.53 -9.14
C ILE A 31 3.98 -7.03 -10.56
N PRO A 32 2.73 -7.28 -10.98
CA PRO A 32 2.46 -7.79 -12.32
C PRO A 32 2.79 -6.72 -13.35
N GLY A 33 3.76 -6.99 -14.20
CA GLY A 33 4.11 -6.10 -15.30
C GLY A 33 5.04 -4.95 -14.90
N ASN A 34 5.11 -3.95 -15.72
CA ASN A 34 6.00 -2.78 -15.62
C ASN A 34 5.50 -1.71 -14.61
N GLU A 35 4.71 -2.12 -13.61
CA GLU A 35 4.18 -1.21 -12.59
C GLU A 35 5.24 -0.90 -11.53
N LYS A 36 5.34 0.36 -11.14
CA LYS A 36 6.31 0.85 -10.15
C LYS A 36 5.86 0.63 -8.70
N TYR A 37 4.56 0.44 -8.50
CA TYR A 37 3.93 0.24 -7.20
C TYR A 37 2.54 -0.35 -7.37
N VAL A 38 2.01 -0.96 -6.31
CA VAL A 38 0.65 -1.48 -6.26
C VAL A 38 -0.27 -0.47 -5.56
N VAL A 39 -1.49 -0.34 -6.05
CA VAL A 39 -2.57 0.38 -5.36
C VAL A 39 -3.51 -0.67 -4.79
N PRO A 40 -3.57 -0.85 -3.46
CA PRO A 40 -4.53 -1.75 -2.83
C PRO A 40 -5.98 -1.35 -3.10
N ASP A 41 -6.91 -2.30 -3.07
CA ASP A 41 -8.31 -2.06 -3.40
C ASP A 41 -8.99 -1.01 -2.52
N ASP A 42 -8.66 -0.97 -1.23
CA ASP A 42 -9.17 0.02 -0.29
C ASP A 42 -8.66 1.44 -0.61
N VAL A 43 -7.39 1.57 -0.97
CA VAL A 43 -6.80 2.84 -1.45
C VAL A 43 -7.43 3.26 -2.77
N GLN A 44 -7.58 2.33 -3.71
CA GLN A 44 -8.22 2.60 -5.01
C GLN A 44 -9.65 3.10 -4.83
N ALA A 45 -10.42 2.46 -3.96
CA ALA A 45 -11.79 2.88 -3.67
C ALA A 45 -11.87 4.32 -3.11
N ILE A 46 -10.93 4.71 -2.23
CA ILE A 46 -10.87 6.09 -1.71
C ILE A 46 -10.52 7.07 -2.85
N ILE A 47 -9.52 6.73 -3.66
CA ILE A 47 -9.09 7.55 -4.79
C ILE A 47 -10.26 7.78 -5.75
N ASP A 48 -10.95 6.72 -6.16
CA ASP A 48 -12.05 6.79 -7.14
C ASP A 48 -13.21 7.64 -6.61
N ASN A 49 -13.56 7.48 -5.34
CA ASN A 49 -14.71 8.17 -4.76
C ASN A 49 -14.44 9.62 -4.34
N LYS A 50 -13.19 9.96 -3.97
CA LYS A 50 -12.88 11.24 -3.31
C LYS A 50 -11.88 12.12 -4.05
N CYS A 51 -11.10 11.56 -4.99
CA CYS A 51 -9.97 12.25 -5.59
C CYS A 51 -10.03 12.31 -7.12
N PHE A 52 -10.40 11.19 -7.76
CA PHE A 52 -10.19 10.97 -9.17
C PHE A 52 -10.94 11.98 -10.06
N ASP A 53 -12.14 12.40 -9.72
CA ASP A 53 -12.90 13.39 -10.50
C ASP A 53 -12.12 14.68 -10.76
N CYS A 54 -11.32 15.11 -9.77
CA CYS A 54 -10.50 16.30 -9.88
C CYS A 54 -9.07 16.03 -10.35
N HIS A 55 -8.54 14.83 -10.07
CA HIS A 55 -7.14 14.48 -10.24
C HIS A 55 -6.90 13.39 -11.29
N ASN A 56 -7.37 13.60 -12.51
CA ASN A 56 -7.10 12.75 -13.68
C ASN A 56 -6.83 13.58 -14.95
N SER A 57 -6.36 12.93 -16.01
CA SER A 57 -6.00 13.59 -17.26
C SER A 57 -7.20 14.18 -18.03
N GLN A 58 -8.40 13.72 -17.76
CA GLN A 58 -9.65 14.18 -18.40
C GLN A 58 -10.45 15.16 -17.54
N SER A 59 -10.00 15.43 -16.31
CA SER A 59 -10.72 16.30 -15.39
C SER A 59 -10.94 17.70 -15.96
N LYS A 60 -12.15 18.23 -15.73
CA LYS A 60 -12.50 19.64 -15.98
C LYS A 60 -11.92 20.59 -14.92
N ASN A 61 -11.49 20.06 -13.76
CA ASN A 61 -10.83 20.83 -12.72
C ASN A 61 -9.34 21.05 -13.08
N MET A 62 -9.06 22.16 -13.75
CA MET A 62 -7.71 22.47 -14.23
C MET A 62 -6.69 22.53 -13.07
N LYS A 63 -7.05 23.05 -11.90
CA LYS A 63 -6.13 23.10 -10.75
C LYS A 63 -5.78 21.70 -10.23
N GLY A 64 -6.78 20.83 -10.05
CA GLY A 64 -6.57 19.45 -9.64
C GLY A 64 -5.72 18.69 -10.65
N LYS A 65 -6.11 18.74 -11.91
CA LYS A 65 -5.41 18.12 -13.04
C LYS A 65 -3.94 18.55 -13.18
N MET A 66 -3.63 19.82 -12.94
CA MET A 66 -2.24 20.32 -12.98
C MET A 66 -1.40 19.83 -11.80
N LYS A 67 -2.01 19.66 -10.64
CA LYS A 67 -1.31 19.23 -9.42
C LYS A 67 -1.02 17.74 -9.40
N LEU A 68 -2.02 16.92 -9.77
CA LEU A 68 -1.94 15.46 -9.70
C LEU A 68 -2.82 14.84 -10.79
N LYS A 69 -2.35 13.73 -11.36
CA LYS A 69 -3.11 12.87 -12.29
C LYS A 69 -2.85 11.43 -11.87
N PHE A 70 -3.80 10.82 -11.16
CA PHE A 70 -3.66 9.42 -10.71
C PHE A 70 -3.45 8.46 -11.88
N ASP A 71 -4.19 8.67 -12.99
CA ASP A 71 -4.08 7.87 -14.22
C ASP A 71 -2.73 8.01 -14.96
N LYS A 72 -1.81 8.84 -14.47
CA LYS A 72 -0.48 9.06 -15.03
C LYS A 72 0.66 8.87 -14.02
N MET A 73 0.35 8.46 -12.80
CA MET A 73 1.37 8.32 -11.78
C MET A 73 2.39 7.21 -12.09
N GLN A 74 1.93 6.09 -12.67
CA GLN A 74 2.80 4.99 -13.09
C GLN A 74 3.82 5.41 -14.16
N ASP A 75 3.47 6.40 -14.99
CA ASP A 75 4.35 6.91 -16.07
C ASP A 75 5.45 7.85 -15.55
N LEU A 76 5.38 8.29 -14.29
CA LEU A 76 6.30 9.29 -13.75
C LEU A 76 7.71 8.70 -13.52
N LYS A 77 8.72 9.56 -13.69
CA LYS A 77 10.07 9.24 -13.20
C LYS A 77 10.05 9.11 -11.67
N VAL A 78 10.89 8.25 -11.12
CA VAL A 78 10.93 7.91 -9.69
C VAL A 78 10.93 9.15 -8.79
N HIS A 79 11.82 10.13 -9.04
CA HIS A 79 11.87 11.35 -8.21
C HIS A 79 10.59 12.19 -8.26
N LYS A 80 9.87 12.18 -9.40
CA LYS A 80 8.58 12.87 -9.53
C LYS A 80 7.47 12.09 -8.85
N LEU A 81 7.52 10.76 -8.91
CA LEU A 81 6.57 9.89 -8.23
C LEU A 81 6.67 10.09 -6.71
N ILE A 82 7.89 10.04 -6.14
CA ILE A 82 8.13 10.32 -4.72
C ILE A 82 7.52 11.66 -4.31
N GLY A 83 7.81 12.74 -5.03
CA GLY A 83 7.26 14.06 -4.71
C GLY A 83 5.72 14.14 -4.84
N LYS A 84 5.08 13.30 -5.68
CA LYS A 84 3.61 13.23 -5.73
C LYS A 84 3.04 12.44 -4.56
N LEU A 85 3.66 11.34 -4.18
CA LEU A 85 3.26 10.54 -3.02
C LEU A 85 3.40 11.34 -1.72
N ASP A 86 4.51 12.04 -1.55
CA ASP A 86 4.75 12.94 -0.41
C ASP A 86 3.65 14.02 -0.31
N ASN A 87 3.37 14.73 -1.40
CA ASN A 87 2.29 15.71 -1.46
C ASN A 87 0.89 15.11 -1.18
N ILE A 88 0.63 13.85 -1.56
CA ILE A 88 -0.62 13.17 -1.21
C ILE A 88 -0.70 12.97 0.30
N ALA A 89 0.34 12.37 0.90
CA ALA A 89 0.39 12.10 2.34
C ALA A 89 0.23 13.40 3.16
N GLU A 90 0.97 14.46 2.80
CA GLU A 90 0.91 15.76 3.45
C GLU A 90 -0.49 16.38 3.33
N SER A 91 -1.01 16.55 2.09
CA SER A 91 -2.29 17.23 1.84
C SER A 91 -3.49 16.57 2.51
N VAL A 92 -3.51 15.23 2.61
CA VAL A 92 -4.62 14.54 3.29
C VAL A 92 -4.48 14.63 4.81
N THR A 93 -3.26 14.59 5.34
CA THR A 93 -2.98 14.68 6.78
C THR A 93 -3.24 16.09 7.32
N GLU A 94 -2.88 17.13 6.56
CA GLU A 94 -3.14 18.53 6.91
C GLU A 94 -4.60 18.96 6.68
N GLY A 95 -5.39 18.11 5.98
CA GLY A 95 -6.79 18.40 5.66
C GLY A 95 -6.96 19.45 4.56
N ASP A 96 -5.96 19.64 3.71
CA ASP A 96 -6.03 20.50 2.54
C ASP A 96 -6.80 19.86 1.38
N MET A 97 -6.87 18.53 1.38
CA MET A 97 -7.63 17.74 0.40
C MET A 97 -8.63 16.81 1.09
N PRO A 98 -9.85 16.74 0.57
CA PRO A 98 -10.45 17.61 -0.44
C PRO A 98 -10.61 19.05 0.03
N PRO A 99 -10.59 20.06 -0.88
CA PRO A 99 -10.67 21.47 -0.50
C PRO A 99 -11.94 21.80 0.30
N LYS A 100 -11.85 22.66 1.30
CA LYS A 100 -12.98 23.08 2.17
C LYS A 100 -14.21 23.53 1.38
N LYS A 101 -14.03 24.21 0.23
CA LYS A 101 -15.12 24.61 -0.68
C LYS A 101 -15.83 23.39 -1.28
N THR A 102 -15.09 22.35 -1.63
CA THR A 102 -15.65 21.08 -2.15
C THR A 102 -16.45 20.38 -1.08
N ILE A 103 -15.89 20.23 0.12
CA ILE A 103 -16.58 19.60 1.27
C ILE A 103 -17.85 20.35 1.65
N LYS A 104 -17.85 21.68 1.60
CA LYS A 104 -19.04 22.49 1.87
C LYS A 104 -20.18 22.19 0.87
N LYS A 105 -19.84 21.93 -0.40
CA LYS A 105 -20.82 21.62 -1.45
C LYS A 105 -21.20 20.14 -1.47
N TYR A 106 -20.27 19.28 -1.17
CA TYR A 106 -20.39 17.82 -1.19
C TYR A 106 -19.79 17.24 0.11
N PRO A 107 -20.56 17.19 1.21
CA PRO A 107 -20.07 16.75 2.52
C PRO A 107 -19.49 15.33 2.52
N ASP A 108 -20.01 14.43 1.69
CA ASP A 108 -19.58 13.05 1.54
C ASP A 108 -18.14 12.93 0.97
N MET A 109 -17.64 14.01 0.35
CA MET A 109 -16.26 14.06 -0.12
C MET A 109 -15.24 14.22 1.01
N LYS A 110 -15.67 14.55 2.24
CA LYS A 110 -14.78 14.66 3.38
C LYS A 110 -14.15 13.30 3.69
N LEU A 111 -12.83 13.27 3.83
CA LEU A 111 -12.12 12.08 4.27
C LEU A 111 -12.40 11.80 5.75
N THR A 112 -12.63 10.55 6.07
CA THR A 112 -12.65 10.07 7.45
C THR A 112 -11.22 9.95 7.98
N PRO A 113 -11.01 9.93 9.32
CA PRO A 113 -9.67 9.71 9.88
C PRO A 113 -9.03 8.40 9.40
N GLN A 114 -9.84 7.35 9.17
CA GLN A 114 -9.35 6.08 8.64
C GLN A 114 -8.89 6.20 7.20
N GLU A 115 -9.65 6.89 6.32
CA GLU A 115 -9.27 7.12 4.93
C GLU A 115 -7.99 7.97 4.82
N VAL A 116 -7.84 8.99 5.68
CA VAL A 116 -6.60 9.78 5.78
C VAL A 116 -5.42 8.88 6.13
N LYS A 117 -5.57 8.03 7.15
CA LYS A 117 -4.52 7.10 7.57
C LYS A 117 -4.17 6.12 6.44
N THR A 118 -5.17 5.50 5.80
CA THR A 118 -4.97 4.55 4.69
C THR A 118 -4.20 5.18 3.54
N LEU A 119 -4.57 6.39 3.11
CA LEU A 119 -3.89 7.10 2.02
C LEU A 119 -2.46 7.51 2.38
N SER A 120 -2.26 8.03 3.58
CA SER A 120 -0.93 8.46 4.03
C SER A 120 0.03 7.29 4.23
N ASP A 121 -0.45 6.20 4.83
CA ASP A 121 0.36 4.98 5.03
C ASP A 121 0.76 4.36 3.68
N TRP A 122 -0.19 4.25 2.75
CA TRP A 122 0.08 3.76 1.40
C TRP A 122 1.14 4.61 0.68
N ALA A 123 0.99 5.93 0.67
CA ALA A 123 1.92 6.82 -0.01
C ALA A 123 3.32 6.76 0.62
N ASN A 124 3.41 6.79 1.95
CA ASN A 124 4.67 6.69 2.68
C ASN A 124 5.32 5.31 2.53
N GLY A 125 4.52 4.23 2.47
CA GLY A 125 5.02 2.88 2.23
C GLY A 125 5.74 2.77 0.90
N ILE A 126 5.13 3.26 -0.18
CA ILE A 126 5.77 3.26 -1.52
C ILE A 126 7.06 4.09 -1.52
N ILE A 127 7.08 5.24 -0.84
CA ILE A 127 8.30 6.07 -0.76
C ILE A 127 9.43 5.28 -0.09
N LYS A 128 9.15 4.59 1.01
CA LYS A 128 10.14 3.74 1.71
C LYS A 128 10.63 2.59 0.84
N ASP A 129 9.72 1.89 0.18
CA ASP A 129 10.06 0.79 -0.73
C ASP A 129 10.99 1.26 -1.86
N ILE A 130 10.72 2.45 -2.43
CA ILE A 130 11.56 3.05 -3.47
C ILE A 130 12.92 3.49 -2.91
N ALA A 131 12.96 3.99 -1.67
CA ALA A 131 14.20 4.42 -1.01
C ALA A 131 15.05 3.24 -0.53
N GLY A 132 14.50 2.03 -0.46
CA GLY A 132 15.17 0.82 0.03
C GLY A 132 15.31 0.80 1.56
N GLU A 133 14.35 1.40 2.27
CA GLU A 133 14.28 1.45 3.74
C GLU A 133 13.35 0.38 4.32
#